data_1e2a644e0fde9a86ff34e707afab10ac
#
_entry.id   1e2a644e0fde9a86ff34e707afab10ac
#
_cell.length_a   1.000
_cell.length_b   1.000
_cell.length_c   1.000
_cell.angle_alpha   90.00
_cell.angle_beta   90.00
_cell.angle_gamma   90.00
#
_symmetry.space_group_name_H-M   'P 1'
#
loop_
_entity.id
_entity.type
_entity.pdbx_description
1 polymer ?
#
loop_
_entity_poly.entity_id
_entity_poly.type
_entity_poly.pdbx_seq_one_letter_code
_entity_poly.pdbx_strand_id
1 'polypeptide(L)'
;EYCTILFLIDYNKGQEIFKKQSWIGIFKAKYNSAILKNILVDWFDDALIGDLKHPVVIPAVDYTTGFPVTFKTAHHDTFKRDWKQKIVDVALATSAAPTYFKRHRIGENEYIDGGLFANSPSLVGLHEAEIFFKHPINQVRILSIGTLSSKKTINPKTNKKGGLTDWGEGDIRKAAPNIIDITLSSQQLFMNQLVKHRIKDNFVVIDENLTHSSAPYVGLDDATNEAKQILKGNASRSSKVALGNSEALEFFNEIAIPPVFYEGKYKNQ
;
A
#
# COMPACT_ATOMS: atom_id res chain seq x y z
N GLU A 1 1.76 0.02 -1.14
CA GLU A 1 2.50 -1.05 -0.42
C GLU A 1 1.83 -2.40 -0.52
N TYR A 2 0.51 -2.47 -0.47
CA TYR A 2 -0.24 -3.71 -0.64
C TYR A 2 0.11 -4.45 -1.94
N CYS A 3 0.17 -3.72 -3.03
CA CYS A 3 0.60 -4.25 -4.30
C CYS A 3 2.10 -4.56 -4.38
N THR A 4 2.97 -3.88 -3.65
CA THR A 4 4.41 -4.16 -3.69
C THR A 4 4.72 -5.53 -3.09
N ILE A 5 4.06 -5.92 -1.99
CA ILE A 5 4.18 -7.26 -1.41
C ILE A 5 3.60 -8.31 -2.37
N LEU A 6 2.48 -8.02 -3.03
CA LEU A 6 1.88 -8.92 -4.02
C LEU A 6 2.69 -9.05 -5.32
N PHE A 7 3.41 -8.00 -5.74
CA PHE A 7 4.29 -8.06 -6.93
C PHE A 7 5.53 -8.93 -6.72
N LEU A 8 6.01 -9.05 -5.50
CA LEU A 8 7.11 -9.95 -5.16
C LEU A 8 6.64 -11.41 -5.00
N ILE A 9 5.34 -11.62 -4.81
CA ILE A 9 4.76 -12.96 -4.71
C ILE A 9 4.69 -13.56 -6.12
N ASP A 10 5.26 -14.77 -6.29
CA ASP A 10 5.07 -15.55 -7.51
C ASP A 10 3.58 -15.63 -7.86
N TYR A 11 3.25 -15.45 -9.13
CA TYR A 11 1.88 -15.44 -9.64
C TYR A 11 1.03 -16.63 -9.14
N ASN A 12 1.62 -17.82 -9.07
CA ASN A 12 0.91 -19.01 -8.60
C ASN A 12 0.49 -18.85 -7.13
N LYS A 13 1.35 -18.27 -6.29
CA LYS A 13 1.04 -17.95 -4.89
C LYS A 13 -0.03 -16.86 -4.80
N GLY A 14 -0.04 -15.89 -5.71
CA GLY A 14 -1.12 -14.88 -5.81
C GLY A 14 -2.49 -15.50 -6.07
N GLN A 15 -2.58 -16.48 -6.96
CA GLN A 15 -3.83 -17.22 -7.21
C GLN A 15 -4.31 -17.99 -5.98
N GLU A 16 -3.40 -18.55 -5.19
CA GLU A 16 -3.75 -19.24 -3.94
C GLU A 16 -4.31 -18.28 -2.88
N ILE A 17 -3.71 -17.09 -2.71
CA ILE A 17 -4.17 -16.07 -1.77
C ILE A 17 -5.61 -15.66 -2.09
N PHE A 18 -5.90 -15.40 -3.36
CA PHE A 18 -7.21 -14.94 -3.81
C PHE A 18 -8.19 -16.08 -4.15
N LYS A 19 -7.92 -17.29 -3.66
CA LYS A 19 -8.91 -18.37 -3.68
C LYS A 19 -10.03 -18.05 -2.69
N LYS A 20 -11.22 -17.79 -3.21
CA LYS A 20 -12.38 -17.42 -2.39
C LYS A 20 -12.75 -18.52 -1.41
N GLN A 21 -12.81 -18.18 -0.13
CA GLN A 21 -13.35 -19.07 0.91
C GLN A 21 -14.83 -18.81 1.22
N SER A 22 -15.36 -17.66 0.80
CA SER A 22 -16.76 -17.29 0.99
C SER A 22 -17.31 -16.67 -0.29
N TRP A 23 -18.47 -17.16 -0.73
CA TRP A 23 -19.09 -16.69 -1.98
C TRP A 23 -19.72 -15.30 -1.83
N ILE A 24 -20.09 -14.91 -0.63
CA ILE A 24 -20.89 -13.71 -0.40
C ILE A 24 -20.15 -12.63 0.39
N GLY A 25 -19.08 -12.98 1.14
CA GLY A 25 -18.32 -11.99 1.93
C GLY A 25 -19.10 -11.26 3.04
N ILE A 26 -20.38 -11.61 3.24
CA ILE A 26 -21.25 -10.94 4.23
C ILE A 26 -20.94 -11.40 5.66
N PHE A 27 -20.72 -12.71 5.84
CA PHE A 27 -20.50 -13.31 7.18
C PHE A 27 -19.04 -13.66 7.44
N LYS A 28 -18.20 -13.74 6.42
CA LYS A 28 -16.77 -14.05 6.52
C LYS A 28 -15.99 -13.23 5.51
N ALA A 29 -14.73 -12.94 5.82
CA ALA A 29 -13.79 -12.34 4.88
C ALA A 29 -13.74 -13.16 3.58
N LYS A 30 -13.52 -12.48 2.45
CA LYS A 30 -13.51 -13.09 1.12
C LYS A 30 -12.37 -14.08 0.96
N TYR A 31 -11.22 -13.82 1.58
CA TYR A 31 -9.99 -14.60 1.47
C TYR A 31 -9.46 -15.08 2.81
N ASN A 32 -8.65 -16.15 2.78
CA ASN A 32 -8.04 -16.72 3.96
C ASN A 32 -6.66 -16.08 4.21
N SER A 33 -6.54 -15.32 5.29
CA SER A 33 -5.28 -14.69 5.69
C SER A 33 -4.16 -15.69 6.00
N ALA A 34 -4.47 -16.97 6.29
CA ALA A 34 -3.45 -17.97 6.58
C ALA A 34 -2.54 -18.26 5.37
N ILE A 35 -3.08 -18.20 4.16
CA ILE A 35 -2.28 -18.41 2.94
C ILE A 35 -1.26 -17.29 2.78
N LEU A 36 -1.70 -16.03 2.91
CA LEU A 36 -0.81 -14.87 2.89
C LEU A 36 0.23 -14.94 4.01
N LYS A 37 -0.19 -15.34 5.22
CA LYS A 37 0.72 -15.50 6.35
C LYS A 37 1.84 -16.52 6.05
N ASN A 38 1.51 -17.67 5.49
CA ASN A 38 2.52 -18.69 5.17
C ASN A 38 3.55 -18.15 4.17
N ILE A 39 3.12 -17.42 3.15
CA ILE A 39 4.03 -16.80 2.17
C ILE A 39 4.93 -15.76 2.83
N LEU A 40 4.38 -14.94 3.72
CA LEU A 40 5.17 -13.94 4.45
C LEU A 40 6.17 -14.59 5.42
N VAL A 41 5.79 -15.71 6.05
CA VAL A 41 6.71 -16.49 6.90
C VAL A 41 7.83 -17.08 6.06
N ASP A 42 7.55 -17.64 4.87
CA ASP A 42 8.58 -18.14 3.96
C ASP A 42 9.63 -17.08 3.58
N TRP A 43 9.25 -15.80 3.57
CA TRP A 43 10.14 -14.70 3.18
C TRP A 43 10.85 -14.03 4.34
N PHE A 44 10.16 -13.83 5.43
CA PHE A 44 10.63 -13.01 6.54
C PHE A 44 10.94 -13.82 7.80
N ASP A 45 10.51 -15.08 7.85
CA ASP A 45 10.68 -15.95 9.02
C ASP A 45 10.31 -15.21 10.32
N ASP A 46 11.20 -15.15 11.27
CA ASP A 46 11.05 -14.45 12.54
C ASP A 46 11.65 -13.02 12.56
N ALA A 47 11.98 -12.47 11.38
CA ALA A 47 12.58 -11.15 11.27
C ALA A 47 11.70 -10.05 11.88
N LEU A 48 12.34 -9.12 12.58
CA LEU A 48 11.71 -8.00 13.25
C LEU A 48 11.85 -6.72 12.43
N ILE A 49 10.99 -5.75 12.68
CA ILE A 49 11.14 -4.39 12.13
C ILE A 49 12.53 -3.81 12.46
N GLY A 50 13.08 -4.12 13.64
CA GLY A 50 14.42 -3.71 14.06
C GLY A 50 15.58 -4.40 13.34
N ASP A 51 15.32 -5.43 12.51
CA ASP A 51 16.31 -6.11 11.67
C ASP A 51 16.44 -5.47 10.28
N LEU A 52 15.64 -4.46 9.97
CA LEU A 52 15.68 -3.77 8.69
C LEU A 52 16.87 -2.81 8.63
N LYS A 53 17.59 -2.82 7.49
CA LYS A 53 18.79 -2.01 7.24
C LYS A 53 18.48 -0.55 6.85
N HIS A 54 17.26 -0.28 6.47
CA HIS A 54 16.81 1.05 6.01
C HIS A 54 15.64 1.52 6.87
N PRO A 55 15.50 2.83 7.07
CA PRO A 55 14.31 3.39 7.69
C PRO A 55 13.05 3.01 6.91
N VAL A 56 12.08 2.46 7.62
CA VAL A 56 10.81 2.02 7.02
C VAL A 56 9.66 2.58 7.85
N VAL A 57 8.61 3.00 7.15
CA VAL A 57 7.34 3.44 7.73
C VAL A 57 6.22 2.68 7.02
N ILE A 58 5.42 1.95 7.79
CA ILE A 58 4.35 1.10 7.28
C ILE A 58 3.03 1.55 7.89
N PRO A 59 2.09 2.14 7.11
CA PRO A 59 0.80 2.60 7.61
C PRO A 59 -0.14 1.42 7.92
N ALA A 60 -0.95 1.55 8.96
CA ALA A 60 -2.06 0.68 9.29
C ALA A 60 -3.12 1.49 10.06
N VAL A 61 -4.33 0.97 10.18
CA VAL A 61 -5.34 1.55 11.07
C VAL A 61 -5.50 0.63 12.28
N ASP A 62 -5.29 1.16 13.48
CA ASP A 62 -5.66 0.48 14.71
C ASP A 62 -7.19 0.51 14.85
N TYR A 63 -7.82 -0.60 14.52
CA TYR A 63 -9.28 -0.71 14.56
C TYR A 63 -9.85 -0.74 15.99
N THR A 64 -9.02 -1.11 16.97
CA THR A 64 -9.42 -1.12 18.38
C THR A 64 -9.65 0.30 18.90
N THR A 65 -8.79 1.24 18.48
CA THR A 65 -8.84 2.64 18.92
C THR A 65 -9.41 3.59 17.87
N GLY A 66 -9.51 3.15 16.60
CA GLY A 66 -9.93 3.98 15.48
C GLY A 66 -8.85 4.95 14.95
N PHE A 67 -7.61 4.87 15.46
CA PHE A 67 -6.55 5.78 15.05
C PHE A 67 -5.73 5.26 13.87
N PRO A 68 -5.32 6.14 12.93
CA PRO A 68 -4.27 5.81 11.98
C PRO A 68 -2.95 5.63 12.74
N VAL A 69 -2.21 4.59 12.38
CA VAL A 69 -0.89 4.29 12.97
C VAL A 69 0.13 4.05 11.87
N THR A 70 1.40 4.26 12.21
CA THR A 70 2.52 3.87 11.37
C THR A 70 3.47 3.00 12.19
N PHE A 71 3.75 1.79 11.70
CA PHE A 71 4.83 0.96 12.23
C PHE A 71 6.15 1.47 11.66
N LYS A 72 7.14 1.66 12.54
CA LYS A 72 8.40 2.31 12.15
C LYS A 72 9.61 1.55 12.66
N THR A 73 10.68 1.55 11.87
CA THR A 73 12.01 1.28 12.40
C THR A 73 12.40 2.32 13.44
N ALA A 74 13.38 2.00 14.28
CA ALA A 74 13.81 2.90 15.36
C ALA A 74 14.82 3.97 14.86
N HIS A 75 14.50 4.67 13.77
CA HIS A 75 15.35 5.70 13.17
C HIS A 75 15.19 7.10 13.82
N HIS A 76 14.53 7.18 14.96
CA HIS A 76 14.47 8.33 15.84
C HIS A 76 14.43 7.87 17.30
N ASP A 77 14.96 8.64 18.22
CA ASP A 77 15.09 8.27 19.63
C ASP A 77 13.77 8.04 20.35
N THR A 78 12.67 8.63 19.86
CA THR A 78 11.32 8.42 20.37
C THR A 78 10.63 7.14 19.83
N PHE A 79 11.19 6.48 18.80
CA PHE A 79 10.59 5.31 18.17
C PHE A 79 11.00 4.01 18.89
N LYS A 80 10.36 3.74 20.03
CA LYS A 80 10.70 2.61 20.91
C LYS A 80 9.68 1.46 20.89
N ARG A 81 8.58 1.62 20.16
CA ARG A 81 7.45 0.69 20.20
C ARG A 81 7.60 -0.48 19.22
N ASP A 82 7.93 -0.18 17.95
CA ASP A 82 7.63 -1.08 16.84
C ASP A 82 8.80 -2.00 16.45
N TRP A 83 10.02 -1.70 16.86
CA TRP A 83 11.20 -2.44 16.43
C TRP A 83 11.20 -3.94 16.82
N LYS A 84 10.42 -4.32 17.85
CA LYS A 84 10.23 -5.70 18.30
C LYS A 84 9.11 -6.44 17.58
N GLN A 85 8.35 -5.76 16.71
CA GLN A 85 7.25 -6.39 15.99
C GLN A 85 7.80 -7.24 14.85
N LYS A 86 7.20 -8.42 14.64
CA LYS A 86 7.53 -9.27 13.49
C LYS A 86 7.10 -8.57 12.19
N ILE A 87 7.95 -8.60 11.18
CA ILE A 87 7.62 -8.07 9.84
C ILE A 87 6.36 -8.76 9.30
N VAL A 88 6.22 -10.07 9.52
CA VAL A 88 5.04 -10.85 9.13
C VAL A 88 3.76 -10.27 9.72
N ASP A 89 3.75 -9.94 11.02
CA ASP A 89 2.55 -9.42 11.67
C ASP A 89 2.21 -8.00 11.18
N VAL A 90 3.23 -7.16 10.99
CA VAL A 90 3.03 -5.81 10.45
C VAL A 90 2.55 -5.85 8.99
N ALA A 91 3.08 -6.77 8.17
CA ALA A 91 2.63 -6.97 6.80
C ALA A 91 1.17 -7.45 6.74
N LEU A 92 0.78 -8.37 7.62
CA LEU A 92 -0.61 -8.80 7.73
C LEU A 92 -1.54 -7.69 8.23
N ALA A 93 -1.08 -6.83 9.14
CA ALA A 93 -1.85 -5.69 9.66
C ALA A 93 -2.10 -4.65 8.56
N THR A 94 -1.04 -4.20 7.86
CA THR A 94 -1.15 -3.21 6.79
C THR A 94 -1.95 -3.70 5.59
N SER A 95 -2.06 -5.01 5.44
CA SER A 95 -2.74 -5.66 4.31
C SER A 95 -4.12 -6.23 4.63
N ALA A 96 -4.65 -5.99 5.82
CA ALA A 96 -5.97 -6.46 6.24
C ALA A 96 -7.11 -5.60 5.69
N ALA A 97 -7.27 -5.58 4.35
CA ALA A 97 -8.30 -4.79 3.69
C ALA A 97 -9.72 -5.25 4.11
N PRO A 98 -10.58 -4.32 4.56
CA PRO A 98 -11.94 -4.64 4.98
C PRO A 98 -12.70 -5.42 3.90
N THR A 99 -13.47 -6.41 4.29
CA THR A 99 -14.19 -7.37 3.44
C THR A 99 -13.32 -8.41 2.73
N TYR A 100 -12.08 -8.10 2.40
CA TYR A 100 -11.15 -9.03 1.72
C TYR A 100 -10.47 -9.98 2.71
N PHE A 101 -9.88 -9.43 3.77
CA PHE A 101 -9.21 -10.20 4.80
C PHE A 101 -9.77 -9.91 6.19
N LYS A 102 -9.51 -10.82 7.13
CA LYS A 102 -9.78 -10.57 8.54
C LYS A 102 -8.83 -9.51 9.08
N ARG A 103 -9.31 -8.75 10.05
CA ARG A 103 -8.47 -7.91 10.90
C ARG A 103 -7.32 -8.74 11.46
N HIS A 104 -6.12 -8.16 11.52
CA HIS A 104 -4.96 -8.82 12.08
C HIS A 104 -4.68 -8.32 13.49
N ARG A 105 -4.46 -9.27 14.42
CA ARG A 105 -4.20 -8.95 15.82
C ARG A 105 -2.71 -8.92 16.11
N ILE A 106 -2.25 -7.83 16.75
CA ILE A 106 -0.89 -7.70 17.30
C ILE A 106 -1.05 -7.27 18.76
N GLY A 107 -0.65 -8.14 19.70
CA GLY A 107 -0.90 -7.92 21.12
C GLY A 107 -2.40 -7.84 21.43
N GLU A 108 -2.83 -6.76 22.06
CA GLU A 108 -4.24 -6.54 22.39
C GLU A 108 -5.03 -5.79 21.30
N ASN A 109 -4.35 -5.24 20.29
CA ASN A 109 -4.98 -4.41 19.26
C ASN A 109 -5.26 -5.21 17.98
N GLU A 110 -6.33 -4.84 17.29
CA GLU A 110 -6.68 -5.32 15.96
C GLU A 110 -6.42 -4.24 14.93
N TYR A 111 -5.81 -4.62 13.81
CA TYR A 111 -5.39 -3.71 12.75
C TYR A 111 -6.10 -4.04 11.44
N ILE A 112 -6.31 -2.99 10.64
CA ILE A 112 -6.79 -3.06 9.27
C ILE A 112 -5.90 -2.24 8.34
N ASP A 113 -6.12 -2.40 7.04
CA ASP A 113 -5.31 -1.85 5.95
C ASP A 113 -5.04 -0.35 6.11
N GLY A 114 -3.75 0.00 6.01
CA GLY A 114 -3.28 1.39 6.06
C GLY A 114 -3.62 2.21 4.83
N GLY A 115 -3.95 1.57 3.70
CA GLY A 115 -4.41 2.25 2.50
C GLY A 115 -5.66 3.10 2.73
N LEU A 116 -6.48 2.77 3.73
CA LEU A 116 -7.66 3.57 4.09
C LEU A 116 -7.34 5.05 4.41
N PHE A 117 -6.13 5.35 4.87
CA PHE A 117 -5.70 6.74 5.10
C PHE A 117 -4.40 7.12 4.37
N ALA A 118 -3.58 6.17 3.94
CA ALA A 118 -2.28 6.40 3.30
C ALA A 118 -2.02 5.43 2.14
N ASN A 119 -2.98 5.31 1.19
CA ASN A 119 -2.80 4.48 -0.01
C ASN A 119 -1.62 4.94 -0.87
N SER A 120 -1.34 6.26 -0.88
CA SER A 120 -0.02 6.79 -1.24
C SER A 120 0.67 7.26 0.04
N PRO A 121 1.73 6.59 0.52
CA PRO A 121 2.43 6.98 1.73
C PRO A 121 3.41 8.15 1.52
N SER A 122 3.42 8.77 0.34
CA SER A 122 4.35 9.85 -0.02
C SER A 122 4.31 11.04 0.95
N LEU A 123 3.09 11.42 1.43
CA LEU A 123 2.98 12.49 2.41
C LEU A 123 3.49 12.07 3.79
N VAL A 124 3.31 10.80 4.15
CA VAL A 124 3.87 10.23 5.39
C VAL A 124 5.40 10.24 5.31
N GLY A 125 5.98 9.83 4.17
CA GLY A 125 7.42 9.90 3.95
C GLY A 125 7.98 11.33 3.97
N LEU A 126 7.25 12.30 3.39
CA LEU A 126 7.63 13.70 3.45
C LEU A 126 7.66 14.21 4.89
N HIS A 127 6.61 13.90 5.66
CA HIS A 127 6.53 14.25 7.08
C HIS A 127 7.68 13.62 7.88
N GLU A 128 8.00 12.37 7.61
CA GLU A 128 9.11 11.67 8.26
C GLU A 128 10.45 12.36 7.99
N ALA A 129 10.71 12.74 6.73
CA ALA A 129 11.92 13.44 6.33
C ALA A 129 12.06 14.81 7.01
N GLU A 130 10.99 15.60 7.06
CA GLU A 130 11.02 16.94 7.65
C GLU A 130 11.12 16.90 9.18
N ILE A 131 10.29 16.10 9.84
CA ILE A 131 10.12 16.18 11.30
C ILE A 131 11.13 15.32 12.04
N PHE A 132 11.38 14.10 11.59
CA PHE A 132 12.22 13.15 12.32
C PHE A 132 13.66 13.12 11.81
N PHE A 133 13.88 13.20 10.49
CA PHE A 133 15.20 13.36 9.93
C PHE A 133 15.66 14.82 9.87
N LYS A 134 14.77 15.79 10.10
CA LYS A 134 15.06 17.23 10.11
C LYS A 134 15.68 17.75 8.80
N HIS A 135 15.34 17.10 7.68
CA HIS A 135 15.78 17.57 6.38
C HIS A 135 14.95 18.79 5.93
N PRO A 136 15.60 19.87 5.47
CA PRO A 136 14.90 20.97 4.84
C PRO A 136 14.05 20.49 3.67
N ILE A 137 12.80 20.95 3.57
CA ILE A 137 11.84 20.48 2.57
C ILE A 137 12.33 20.60 1.13
N ASN A 138 13.13 21.64 0.84
CA ASN A 138 13.70 21.88 -0.48
C ASN A 138 14.82 20.89 -0.86
N GLN A 139 15.30 20.10 0.09
CA GLN A 139 16.28 19.02 -0.13
C GLN A 139 15.62 17.63 -0.17
N VAL A 140 14.34 17.53 0.17
CA VAL A 140 13.64 16.26 0.14
C VAL A 140 13.20 15.95 -1.28
N ARG A 141 13.55 14.75 -1.75
CA ARG A 141 13.10 14.19 -3.02
C ARG A 141 12.33 12.90 -2.75
N ILE A 142 11.23 12.70 -3.47
CA ILE A 142 10.37 11.52 -3.30
C ILE A 142 10.14 10.86 -4.65
N LEU A 143 10.49 9.57 -4.74
CA LEU A 143 10.09 8.68 -5.82
C LEU A 143 8.91 7.84 -5.33
N SER A 144 7.74 8.09 -5.88
CA SER A 144 6.51 7.35 -5.60
C SER A 144 6.30 6.31 -6.71
N ILE A 145 6.26 5.04 -6.34
CA ILE A 145 6.01 3.95 -7.28
C ILE A 145 4.60 3.41 -7.00
N GLY A 146 3.71 3.60 -7.96
CA GLY A 146 2.33 3.12 -7.90
C GLY A 146 2.18 1.70 -8.46
N THR A 147 0.98 1.19 -8.34
CA THR A 147 0.62 -0.18 -8.70
C THR A 147 -0.51 -0.23 -9.72
N LEU A 148 -0.58 0.78 -10.58
CA LEU A 148 -1.63 1.00 -11.58
C LEU A 148 -2.95 1.45 -10.93
N SER A 149 -3.00 2.73 -10.62
CA SER A 149 -4.20 3.34 -10.06
C SER A 149 -5.36 3.30 -11.05
N SER A 150 -6.45 2.67 -10.69
CA SER A 150 -7.70 2.85 -11.41
C SER A 150 -8.47 4.02 -10.80
N LYS A 151 -8.66 5.10 -11.55
CA LYS A 151 -9.63 6.12 -11.13
C LYS A 151 -11.01 5.51 -11.19
N LYS A 152 -11.62 5.28 -10.03
CA LYS A 152 -13.01 4.84 -10.00
C LYS A 152 -13.88 5.97 -10.53
N THR A 153 -14.45 5.77 -11.71
CA THR A 153 -15.41 6.70 -12.31
C THR A 153 -16.75 6.00 -12.46
N ILE A 154 -17.82 6.71 -12.17
CA ILE A 154 -19.20 6.22 -12.34
C ILE A 154 -19.80 6.95 -13.54
N ASN A 155 -20.56 6.23 -14.35
CA ASN A 155 -21.34 6.87 -15.42
C ASN A 155 -22.42 7.79 -14.80
N PRO A 156 -22.38 9.11 -15.04
CA PRO A 156 -23.31 10.05 -14.43
C PRO A 156 -24.77 9.86 -14.87
N LYS A 157 -25.02 9.03 -15.87
CA LYS A 157 -26.37 8.68 -16.36
C LYS A 157 -26.97 7.47 -15.65
N THR A 158 -26.20 6.75 -14.82
CA THR A 158 -26.72 5.61 -14.08
C THR A 158 -27.48 6.05 -12.83
N ASN A 159 -28.20 5.11 -12.23
CA ASN A 159 -29.13 5.29 -11.12
C ASN A 159 -28.57 6.22 -10.01
N LYS A 160 -29.35 7.22 -9.58
CA LYS A 160 -28.94 8.25 -8.62
C LYS A 160 -29.76 8.23 -7.34
N LYS A 161 -30.25 7.07 -6.93
CA LYS A 161 -31.11 6.94 -5.74
C LYS A 161 -30.33 6.94 -4.41
N GLY A 162 -28.99 6.82 -4.46
CA GLY A 162 -28.11 6.91 -3.28
C GLY A 162 -28.14 5.70 -2.35
N GLY A 163 -28.86 4.63 -2.72
CA GLY A 163 -28.91 3.40 -1.93
C GLY A 163 -27.75 2.44 -2.23
N LEU A 164 -27.62 1.37 -1.43
CA LEU A 164 -26.54 0.38 -1.59
C LEU A 164 -26.51 -0.25 -3.00
N THR A 165 -27.65 -0.40 -3.65
CA THR A 165 -27.71 -0.90 -5.04
C THR A 165 -27.11 0.11 -6.03
N ASP A 166 -27.24 1.39 -5.77
CA ASP A 166 -26.63 2.44 -6.58
C ASP A 166 -25.10 2.44 -6.39
N TRP A 167 -24.62 2.44 -5.17
CA TRP A 167 -23.20 2.30 -4.85
C TRP A 167 -22.58 1.01 -5.39
N GLY A 168 -23.38 -0.06 -5.49
CA GLY A 168 -22.98 -1.34 -6.06
C GLY A 168 -23.15 -1.47 -7.56
N GLU A 169 -23.54 -0.38 -8.28
CA GLU A 169 -23.79 -0.42 -9.73
C GLU A 169 -24.83 -1.51 -10.12
N GLY A 170 -25.88 -1.65 -9.30
CA GLY A 170 -26.93 -2.67 -9.46
C GLY A 170 -26.71 -3.96 -8.64
N ASP A 171 -25.53 -4.17 -8.07
CA ASP A 171 -25.22 -5.33 -7.21
C ASP A 171 -24.79 -4.88 -5.80
N ILE A 172 -25.66 -5.08 -4.81
CA ILE A 172 -25.39 -4.70 -3.41
C ILE A 172 -24.07 -5.26 -2.87
N ARG A 173 -23.61 -6.42 -3.40
CA ARG A 173 -22.33 -7.04 -2.98
C ARG A 173 -21.11 -6.23 -3.39
N LYS A 174 -21.25 -5.37 -4.40
CA LYS A 174 -20.19 -4.49 -4.89
C LYS A 174 -20.16 -3.14 -4.16
N ALA A 175 -21.18 -2.81 -3.36
CA ALA A 175 -21.27 -1.50 -2.72
C ALA A 175 -20.07 -1.23 -1.80
N ALA A 176 -19.75 -2.15 -0.89
CA ALA A 176 -18.61 -1.98 0.03
C ALA A 176 -17.26 -1.97 -0.71
N PRO A 177 -16.94 -2.91 -1.63
CA PRO A 177 -15.75 -2.79 -2.47
C PRO A 177 -15.65 -1.47 -3.23
N ASN A 178 -16.72 -1.00 -3.87
CA ASN A 178 -16.70 0.25 -4.62
C ASN A 178 -16.44 1.49 -3.73
N ILE A 179 -17.00 1.51 -2.52
CA ILE A 179 -16.74 2.57 -1.55
C ILE A 179 -15.28 2.55 -1.11
N ILE A 180 -14.71 1.37 -0.87
CA ILE A 180 -13.30 1.22 -0.53
C ILE A 180 -12.43 1.71 -1.68
N ASP A 181 -12.69 1.27 -2.91
CA ASP A 181 -11.91 1.65 -4.09
C ASP A 181 -11.91 3.17 -4.33
N ILE A 182 -13.07 3.84 -4.19
CA ILE A 182 -13.14 5.29 -4.35
C ILE A 182 -12.42 6.02 -3.21
N THR A 183 -12.48 5.48 -1.98
CA THR A 183 -11.77 6.04 -0.84
C THR A 183 -10.26 5.95 -1.04
N LEU A 184 -9.75 4.77 -1.41
CA LEU A 184 -8.34 4.54 -1.69
C LEU A 184 -7.82 5.45 -2.81
N SER A 185 -8.54 5.52 -3.94
CA SER A 185 -8.11 6.30 -5.10
C SER A 185 -8.18 7.81 -4.86
N SER A 186 -9.24 8.31 -4.21
CA SER A 186 -9.37 9.74 -3.92
C SER A 186 -8.34 10.21 -2.88
N GLN A 187 -8.09 9.41 -1.87
CA GLN A 187 -7.08 9.67 -0.86
C GLN A 187 -5.67 9.70 -1.48
N GLN A 188 -5.33 8.72 -2.33
CA GLN A 188 -4.06 8.66 -3.05
C GLN A 188 -3.83 9.92 -3.91
N LEU A 189 -4.83 10.31 -4.71
CA LEU A 189 -4.74 11.50 -5.55
C LEU A 189 -4.55 12.77 -4.73
N PHE A 190 -5.29 12.91 -3.63
CA PHE A 190 -5.18 14.06 -2.75
C PHE A 190 -3.81 14.15 -2.07
N MET A 191 -3.29 13.03 -1.54
CA MET A 191 -1.96 13.01 -0.90
C MET A 191 -0.85 13.32 -1.89
N ASN A 192 -0.91 12.74 -3.10
CA ASN A 192 0.06 13.04 -4.16
C ASN A 192 0.01 14.52 -4.57
N GLN A 193 -1.18 15.12 -4.64
CA GLN A 193 -1.33 16.54 -4.93
C GLN A 193 -0.70 17.41 -3.84
N LEU A 194 -0.92 17.11 -2.55
CA LEU A 194 -0.31 17.83 -1.44
C LEU A 194 1.21 17.76 -1.49
N VAL A 195 1.77 16.57 -1.75
CA VAL A 195 3.22 16.40 -1.89
C VAL A 195 3.75 17.21 -3.07
N LYS A 196 3.10 17.12 -4.25
CA LYS A 196 3.49 17.87 -5.46
C LYS A 196 3.47 19.39 -5.21
N HIS A 197 2.51 19.90 -4.46
CA HIS A 197 2.47 21.34 -4.11
C HIS A 197 3.63 21.74 -3.19
N ARG A 198 4.08 20.86 -2.30
CA ARG A 198 5.13 21.15 -1.32
C ARG A 198 6.54 21.05 -1.88
N ILE A 199 6.82 20.02 -2.67
CA ILE A 199 8.20 19.74 -3.15
C ILE A 199 8.34 19.83 -4.69
N LYS A 200 7.27 20.17 -5.40
CA LYS A 200 7.24 20.45 -6.86
C LYS A 200 7.93 19.35 -7.69
N ASP A 201 9.01 19.69 -8.37
CA ASP A 201 9.73 18.81 -9.28
C ASP A 201 10.57 17.74 -8.54
N ASN A 202 10.77 17.91 -7.24
CA ASN A 202 11.36 16.87 -6.38
C ASN A 202 10.41 15.68 -6.10
N PHE A 203 9.17 15.71 -6.62
CA PHE A 203 8.22 14.60 -6.53
C PHE A 203 8.04 13.93 -7.88
N VAL A 204 8.65 12.77 -8.03
CA VAL A 204 8.53 11.91 -9.22
C VAL A 204 7.58 10.78 -8.92
N VAL A 205 6.60 10.58 -9.80
CA VAL A 205 5.60 9.50 -9.68
C VAL A 205 5.75 8.56 -10.87
N ILE A 206 5.99 7.29 -10.58
CA ILE A 206 5.94 6.20 -11.55
C ILE A 206 4.63 5.45 -11.30
N ASP A 207 3.59 5.86 -11.98
CA ASP A 207 2.27 5.22 -11.91
C ASP A 207 1.52 5.51 -13.22
N GLU A 208 0.71 4.56 -13.66
CA GLU A 208 -0.12 4.73 -14.83
C GLU A 208 -1.59 4.46 -14.51
N ASN A 209 -2.47 5.14 -15.22
CA ASN A 209 -3.89 4.86 -15.15
C ASN A 209 -4.23 3.73 -16.12
N LEU A 210 -5.02 2.78 -15.64
CA LEU A 210 -5.62 1.78 -16.51
C LEU A 210 -6.52 2.47 -17.56
N THR A 211 -6.46 1.98 -18.79
CA THR A 211 -7.38 2.45 -19.84
C THR A 211 -8.81 2.02 -19.54
N HIS A 212 -9.81 2.71 -20.09
CA HIS A 212 -11.22 2.29 -19.95
C HIS A 212 -11.48 0.86 -20.42
N SER A 213 -10.71 0.37 -21.40
CA SER A 213 -10.82 -1.00 -21.90
C SER A 213 -10.17 -2.04 -20.99
N SER A 214 -9.12 -1.70 -20.25
CA SER A 214 -8.39 -2.64 -19.39
C SER A 214 -8.86 -2.59 -17.92
N ALA A 215 -9.41 -1.48 -17.47
CA ALA A 215 -9.86 -1.31 -16.09
C ALA A 215 -10.87 -2.37 -15.60
N PRO A 216 -11.81 -2.87 -16.41
CA PRO A 216 -12.74 -3.92 -15.98
C PRO A 216 -12.08 -5.27 -15.68
N TYR A 217 -10.87 -5.52 -16.19
CA TYR A 217 -10.14 -6.78 -16.06
C TYR A 217 -9.06 -6.74 -14.97
N VAL A 218 -8.93 -5.63 -14.26
CA VAL A 218 -7.92 -5.47 -13.20
C VAL A 218 -8.60 -4.95 -11.94
N GLY A 219 -8.98 -5.87 -11.08
CA GLY A 219 -9.50 -5.56 -9.74
C GLY A 219 -8.42 -5.67 -8.68
N LEU A 220 -8.69 -5.16 -7.49
CA LEU A 220 -7.78 -5.21 -6.33
C LEU A 220 -7.34 -6.67 -6.01
N ASP A 221 -8.20 -7.63 -6.32
CA ASP A 221 -8.04 -9.06 -6.02
C ASP A 221 -8.14 -9.94 -7.27
N ASP A 222 -7.93 -9.36 -8.45
CA ASP A 222 -7.97 -10.12 -9.71
C ASP A 222 -6.59 -10.73 -10.00
N ALA A 223 -6.48 -12.04 -9.79
CA ALA A 223 -5.30 -12.84 -10.06
C ALA A 223 -5.47 -13.72 -11.33
N THR A 224 -6.26 -13.28 -12.30
CA THR A 224 -6.41 -13.96 -13.58
C THR A 224 -5.17 -13.80 -14.48
N ASN A 225 -5.01 -14.69 -15.44
CA ASN A 225 -3.94 -14.55 -16.44
C ASN A 225 -4.08 -13.24 -17.24
N GLU A 226 -5.30 -12.82 -17.51
CA GLU A 226 -5.58 -11.59 -18.24
C GLU A 226 -5.16 -10.36 -17.43
N ALA A 227 -5.56 -10.25 -16.16
CA ALA A 227 -5.11 -9.21 -15.25
C ALA A 227 -3.58 -9.16 -15.18
N LYS A 228 -2.91 -10.32 -15.03
CA LYS A 228 -1.45 -10.43 -15.01
C LYS A 228 -0.79 -9.86 -16.27
N GLN A 229 -1.31 -10.18 -17.47
CA GLN A 229 -0.74 -9.68 -18.72
C GLN A 229 -0.92 -8.16 -18.84
N ILE A 230 -2.08 -7.63 -18.46
CA ILE A 230 -2.34 -6.19 -18.43
C ILE A 230 -1.37 -5.49 -17.46
N LEU A 231 -1.22 -6.02 -16.24
CA LEU A 231 -0.31 -5.47 -15.24
C LEU A 231 1.15 -5.48 -15.71
N LYS A 232 1.63 -6.61 -16.27
CA LYS A 232 3.00 -6.72 -16.81
C LYS A 232 3.25 -5.76 -17.98
N GLY A 233 2.29 -5.64 -18.88
CA GLY A 233 2.40 -4.73 -20.03
C GLY A 233 2.52 -3.27 -19.59
N ASN A 234 1.68 -2.83 -18.67
CA ASN A 234 1.72 -1.48 -18.11
C ASN A 234 3.01 -1.25 -17.29
N ALA A 235 3.41 -2.19 -16.43
CA ALA A 235 4.64 -2.08 -15.66
C ALA A 235 5.88 -1.96 -16.58
N SER A 236 5.94 -2.76 -17.64
CA SER A 236 7.02 -2.66 -18.65
C SER A 236 7.04 -1.30 -19.35
N ARG A 237 5.88 -0.73 -19.65
CA ARG A 237 5.78 0.61 -20.23
C ARG A 237 6.22 1.69 -19.24
N SER A 238 5.68 1.66 -18.02
CA SER A 238 6.02 2.63 -16.97
C SER A 238 7.51 2.62 -16.64
N SER A 239 8.13 1.44 -16.55
CA SER A 239 9.56 1.33 -16.29
C SER A 239 10.42 1.88 -17.43
N LYS A 240 10.04 1.65 -18.71
CA LYS A 240 10.73 2.23 -19.85
C LYS A 240 10.64 3.76 -19.87
N VAL A 241 9.46 4.30 -19.57
CA VAL A 241 9.26 5.76 -19.47
C VAL A 241 10.11 6.34 -18.34
N ALA A 242 10.10 5.68 -17.16
CA ALA A 242 10.88 6.12 -16.01
C ALA A 242 12.39 6.07 -16.28
N LEU A 243 12.89 5.03 -16.96
CA LEU A 243 14.30 4.91 -17.37
C LEU A 243 14.71 5.92 -18.45
N GLY A 244 13.75 6.50 -19.17
CA GLY A 244 13.96 7.61 -20.10
C GLY A 244 13.89 9.00 -19.43
N ASN A 245 13.50 9.08 -18.16
CA ASN A 245 13.33 10.32 -17.42
C ASN A 245 14.57 10.57 -16.55
N SER A 246 15.29 11.68 -16.83
CA SER A 246 16.49 12.07 -16.09
C SER A 246 16.21 12.29 -14.59
N GLU A 247 15.06 12.88 -14.25
CA GLU A 247 14.67 13.14 -12.85
C GLU A 247 14.50 11.82 -12.07
N ALA A 248 13.92 10.78 -12.72
CA ALA A 248 13.79 9.46 -12.10
C ALA A 248 15.15 8.77 -11.94
N LEU A 249 16.04 8.89 -12.95
CA LEU A 249 17.38 8.29 -12.91
C LEU A 249 18.26 8.88 -11.83
N GLU A 250 18.12 10.17 -11.52
CA GLU A 250 18.89 10.82 -10.45
C GLU A 250 18.71 10.16 -9.08
N PHE A 251 17.56 9.54 -8.79
CA PHE A 251 17.38 8.79 -7.54
C PHE A 251 18.33 7.60 -7.39
N PHE A 252 18.89 7.10 -8.48
CA PHE A 252 19.78 5.93 -8.49
C PHE A 252 21.27 6.31 -8.60
N ASN A 253 21.58 7.59 -8.76
CA ASN A 253 22.95 8.08 -8.92
C ASN A 253 23.63 8.45 -7.61
N GLU A 254 22.87 8.59 -6.52
CA GLU A 254 23.40 9.00 -5.22
C GLU A 254 23.44 7.81 -4.25
N ILE A 255 24.57 7.69 -3.54
CA ILE A 255 24.71 6.71 -2.45
C ILE A 255 24.04 7.30 -1.22
N ALA A 256 23.08 6.58 -0.67
CA ALA A 256 22.41 7.00 0.56
C ALA A 256 23.39 7.03 1.74
N ILE A 257 23.31 8.06 2.56
CA ILE A 257 24.02 8.14 3.83
C ILE A 257 23.47 7.01 4.74
N PRO A 258 24.35 6.24 5.41
CA PRO A 258 23.89 5.20 6.33
C PRO A 258 22.95 5.78 7.39
N PRO A 259 21.79 5.17 7.63
CA PRO A 259 20.86 5.65 8.64
C PRO A 259 21.37 5.36 10.05
N VAL A 260 20.97 6.18 11.02
CA VAL A 260 21.20 5.92 12.44
C VAL A 260 19.97 5.25 13.03
N PHE A 261 20.17 4.15 13.75
CA PHE A 261 19.12 3.46 14.49
C PHE A 261 19.34 3.55 16.00
N TYR A 262 18.27 3.79 16.73
CA TYR A 262 18.31 3.93 18.19
C TYR A 262 17.95 2.61 18.91
N GLU A 263 17.34 1.66 18.24
CA GLU A 263 17.03 0.32 18.73
C GLU A 263 17.11 -0.71 17.58
N GLY A 264 17.13 -2.01 17.91
CA GLY A 264 17.18 -3.09 16.94
C GLY A 264 18.59 -3.56 16.62
N LYS A 265 18.74 -4.37 15.57
CA LYS A 265 19.98 -5.03 15.16
C LYS A 265 21.10 -4.06 14.77
N TYR A 266 20.76 -2.91 14.22
CA TYR A 266 21.70 -1.91 13.70
C TYR A 266 21.83 -0.69 14.63
N LYS A 267 21.44 -0.84 15.91
CA LYS A 267 21.58 0.24 16.89
C LYS A 267 23.05 0.71 16.99
N ASN A 268 23.27 2.02 16.87
CA ASN A 268 24.59 2.67 16.99
C ASN A 268 25.63 2.20 15.95
N GLN A 269 25.20 1.72 14.79
CA GLN A 269 26.10 1.40 13.67
C GLN A 269 26.23 2.57 12.73
#